data_b7add5c433a5217b8fc86be028de9d17
#
_entry.id   b7add5c433a5217b8fc86be028de9d17
#
_cell.length_a   1.000
_cell.length_b   1.000
_cell.length_c   1.000
_cell.angle_alpha   90.00
_cell.angle_beta   90.00
_cell.angle_gamma   90.00
#
_symmetry.space_group_name_H-M   'P 1'
#
loop_
_entity.id
_entity.type
_entity.pdbx_description
1 polymer ?
#
loop_
_entity_poly.entity_id
_entity_poly.type
_entity_poly.pdbx_seq_one_letter_code
_entity_poly.pdbx_strand_id
1 'polypeptide(L)'
;MAERTYIAIDLKSFYASSECAELGFDALRTHLVVADQSRTDKTICLAVSPSLKEYGLPGRARLFEIKAKLKEVNATRRKAAPGGVLIGESYKADELEANPNLAAGVYIAKPRMSHYLAVSAKIYGIYLQYVAAQDIHVYSIDEVFMDVTGYLRAYGKGAHNLAKEIIQRIFDETTITATAGIGTNMYLAKVAMDIVAKHIPADADGVRIAQLDEMSYRRLLWNHRPLTDFWRVGRGYARKLEAQGLMTMGDIARCSLGKASEYYNEDLLYKLFGVNAELLIDHAWGWEPCTIADIKAYKPAGHSMSSGQVLTGAVGFETARLIAKEMADTLSLDLVAKGVKAGRMGLMVGYDTASLDQKRLGECGTPELKMIAERAAAEYDGPIAVDRYGRRVPKPANGSIDLGECSSSSARIRDAVDELFCTIADRRLLVRRLNVVAAELVAEEELAARRTVPDYTQPDLFDIVEGDVEAQDVAARGARPEPEMTERHVQRTILDIKRKFGNNAVIKGMDLFDDATGQQRNNQIGGHAA
;
A
#
# COMPACT_ATOMS: atom_id res chain seq x y z
N MET A 1 -27.99 21.72 6.77
CA MET A 1 -27.76 20.34 6.28
C MET A 1 -28.16 19.41 7.40
N ALA A 2 -28.83 18.28 7.12
CA ALA A 2 -29.12 17.29 8.16
C ALA A 2 -27.78 16.78 8.73
N GLU A 3 -27.71 16.67 10.06
CA GLU A 3 -26.52 16.15 10.76
C GLU A 3 -26.29 14.71 10.31
N ARG A 4 -25.12 14.43 9.71
CA ARG A 4 -24.76 13.09 9.25
C ARG A 4 -24.16 12.27 10.39
N THR A 5 -24.22 10.96 10.26
CA THR A 5 -23.61 10.05 11.23
C THR A 5 -22.86 8.96 10.48
N TYR A 6 -21.55 8.92 10.71
CA TYR A 6 -20.67 7.91 10.13
C TYR A 6 -20.16 6.96 11.22
N ILE A 7 -20.03 5.68 10.86
CA ILE A 7 -19.34 4.67 11.67
C ILE A 7 -18.10 4.24 10.90
N ALA A 8 -16.93 4.32 11.53
CA ALA A 8 -15.69 3.69 11.06
C ALA A 8 -15.45 2.42 11.89
N ILE A 9 -15.12 1.30 11.25
CA ILE A 9 -14.78 0.03 11.91
C ILE A 9 -13.41 -0.44 11.42
N ASP A 10 -12.54 -0.85 12.35
CA ASP A 10 -11.21 -1.42 12.11
C ASP A 10 -11.08 -2.78 12.79
N LEU A 11 -10.70 -3.80 12.03
CA LEU A 11 -10.51 -5.17 12.50
C LEU A 11 -9.15 -5.29 13.20
N LYS A 12 -9.16 -5.65 14.47
CA LYS A 12 -7.96 -5.62 15.31
C LYS A 12 -6.89 -6.62 14.85
N SER A 13 -5.73 -6.09 14.40
CA SER A 13 -4.61 -6.92 13.92
C SER A 13 -5.02 -7.96 12.87
N PHE A 14 -5.83 -7.58 11.92
CA PHE A 14 -6.64 -8.43 11.04
C PHE A 14 -5.94 -9.69 10.54
N TYR A 15 -4.74 -9.59 9.93
CA TYR A 15 -4.05 -10.77 9.42
C TYR A 15 -3.67 -11.77 10.52
N ALA A 16 -3.21 -11.27 11.68
CA ALA A 16 -2.87 -12.14 12.81
C ALA A 16 -4.11 -12.75 13.45
N SER A 17 -5.20 -11.99 13.56
CA SER A 17 -6.48 -12.48 14.08
C SER A 17 -7.11 -13.51 13.14
N SER A 18 -6.99 -13.32 11.82
CA SER A 18 -7.46 -14.31 10.83
C SER A 18 -6.69 -15.64 10.93
N GLU A 19 -5.37 -15.58 11.14
CA GLU A 19 -4.57 -16.81 11.36
C GLU A 19 -4.94 -17.49 12.70
N CYS A 20 -5.13 -16.70 13.76
CA CYS A 20 -5.57 -17.24 15.05
C CYS A 20 -6.93 -17.92 14.93
N ALA A 21 -7.90 -17.29 14.26
CA ALA A 21 -9.23 -17.87 14.05
C ALA A 21 -9.18 -19.21 13.30
N GLU A 22 -8.38 -19.29 12.24
CA GLU A 22 -8.19 -20.52 11.47
C GLU A 22 -7.55 -21.65 12.28
N LEU A 23 -6.61 -21.29 13.17
CA LEU A 23 -5.89 -22.24 14.02
C LEU A 23 -6.66 -22.60 15.33
N GLY A 24 -7.82 -21.99 15.55
CA GLY A 24 -8.59 -22.16 16.79
C GLY A 24 -7.92 -21.50 18.00
N PHE A 25 -7.12 -20.44 17.78
CA PHE A 25 -6.45 -19.68 18.84
C PHE A 25 -7.20 -18.39 19.15
N ASP A 26 -7.14 -17.96 20.40
CA ASP A 26 -7.54 -16.60 20.78
C ASP A 26 -6.44 -15.60 20.46
N ALA A 27 -6.72 -14.66 19.55
CA ALA A 27 -5.78 -13.62 19.13
C ALA A 27 -5.38 -12.66 20.26
N LEU A 28 -6.23 -12.50 21.28
CA LEU A 28 -5.96 -11.68 22.46
C LEU A 28 -5.03 -12.38 23.45
N ARG A 29 -4.89 -13.71 23.37
CA ARG A 29 -4.13 -14.55 24.31
C ARG A 29 -2.99 -15.33 23.63
N THR A 30 -2.78 -15.14 22.32
CA THR A 30 -1.76 -15.89 21.57
C THR A 30 -0.71 -14.94 20.98
N HIS A 31 0.55 -15.19 21.25
CA HIS A 31 1.69 -14.50 20.62
C HIS A 31 1.87 -15.03 19.21
N LEU A 32 1.32 -14.33 18.23
CA LEU A 32 1.41 -14.70 16.82
C LEU A 32 1.86 -13.50 15.97
N VAL A 33 2.71 -13.78 14.98
CA VAL A 33 3.06 -12.84 13.92
C VAL A 33 2.84 -13.47 12.56
N VAL A 34 2.45 -12.66 11.58
CA VAL A 34 2.36 -13.07 10.18
C VAL A 34 3.59 -12.58 9.46
N ALA A 35 4.50 -13.48 9.11
CA ALA A 35 5.77 -13.15 8.46
C ALA A 35 6.27 -14.30 7.56
N ASP A 36 6.92 -13.95 6.46
CA ASP A 36 7.56 -14.90 5.58
C ASP A 36 8.98 -15.21 6.07
N GLN A 37 9.15 -16.35 6.72
CA GLN A 37 10.43 -16.83 7.24
C GLN A 37 11.43 -17.25 6.14
N SER A 38 10.97 -17.51 4.92
CA SER A 38 11.87 -17.83 3.80
C SER A 38 12.70 -16.62 3.37
N ARG A 39 12.30 -15.42 3.81
CA ARG A 39 13.06 -14.18 3.69
C ARG A 39 14.03 -14.03 4.88
N THR A 40 14.71 -12.92 4.95
CA THR A 40 15.61 -12.63 6.07
C THR A 40 14.84 -12.16 7.33
N ASP A 41 15.47 -12.23 8.50
CA ASP A 41 14.93 -11.65 9.74
C ASP A 41 14.64 -10.13 9.65
N LYS A 42 15.12 -9.45 8.60
CA LYS A 42 14.79 -8.05 8.28
C LYS A 42 13.40 -7.88 7.66
N THR A 43 12.68 -8.99 7.41
CA THR A 43 11.32 -8.96 6.85
C THR A 43 10.38 -8.20 7.79
N ILE A 44 9.47 -7.41 7.22
CA ILE A 44 8.42 -6.73 7.97
C ILE A 44 7.29 -7.74 8.16
N CYS A 45 6.86 -7.92 9.41
CA CYS A 45 5.66 -8.69 9.70
C CYS A 45 4.43 -7.97 9.14
N LEU A 46 3.54 -8.69 8.47
CA LEU A 46 2.26 -8.16 8.01
C LEU A 46 1.38 -7.71 9.18
N ALA A 47 1.37 -8.52 10.23
CA ALA A 47 0.67 -8.21 11.47
C ALA A 47 1.36 -8.86 12.67
N VAL A 48 1.11 -8.26 13.84
CA VAL A 48 1.47 -8.73 15.16
C VAL A 48 0.18 -8.87 15.95
N SER A 49 -0.04 -10.01 16.63
CA SER A 49 -1.24 -10.25 17.43
C SER A 49 -1.41 -9.21 18.55
N PRO A 50 -2.64 -8.95 19.00
CA PRO A 50 -2.89 -8.05 20.11
C PRO A 50 -2.12 -8.45 21.38
N SER A 51 -2.12 -9.74 21.72
CA SER A 51 -1.38 -10.29 22.86
C SER A 51 0.12 -9.96 22.81
N LEU A 52 0.76 -10.11 21.65
CA LEU A 52 2.19 -9.83 21.50
C LEU A 52 2.49 -8.31 21.51
N LYS A 53 1.53 -7.47 21.10
CA LYS A 53 1.64 -6.00 21.19
C LYS A 53 1.71 -5.48 22.62
N GLU A 54 1.24 -6.22 23.61
CA GLU A 54 1.33 -5.87 25.03
C GLU A 54 2.79 -5.74 25.51
N TYR A 55 3.72 -6.39 24.83
CA TYR A 55 5.15 -6.19 25.06
C TYR A 55 5.71 -4.89 24.44
N GLY A 56 4.88 -4.01 23.91
CA GLY A 56 5.27 -2.73 23.30
C GLY A 56 5.77 -2.84 21.87
N LEU A 57 5.47 -3.94 21.17
CA LEU A 57 5.83 -4.12 19.77
C LEU A 57 4.87 -3.35 18.84
N PRO A 58 5.38 -2.67 17.79
CA PRO A 58 4.53 -2.04 16.80
C PRO A 58 3.80 -3.06 15.93
N GLY A 59 2.64 -2.70 15.38
CA GLY A 59 1.82 -3.59 14.57
C GLY A 59 2.49 -4.14 13.31
N ARG A 60 3.54 -3.48 12.81
CA ARG A 60 4.34 -3.85 11.65
C ARG A 60 5.83 -3.92 12.00
N ALA A 61 6.15 -4.58 13.11
CA ALA A 61 7.52 -4.83 13.52
C ALA A 61 8.28 -5.68 12.49
N ARG A 62 9.60 -5.60 12.48
CA ARG A 62 10.45 -6.55 11.76
C ARG A 62 10.65 -7.81 12.59
N LEU A 63 10.87 -8.94 11.92
CA LEU A 63 11.01 -10.22 12.62
C LEU A 63 12.16 -10.21 13.63
N PHE A 64 13.28 -9.54 13.33
CA PHE A 64 14.38 -9.41 14.30
C PHE A 64 14.01 -8.58 15.53
N GLU A 65 13.12 -7.57 15.40
CA GLU A 65 12.62 -6.77 16.52
C GLU A 65 11.75 -7.62 17.46
N ILE A 66 10.93 -8.50 16.89
CA ILE A 66 10.16 -9.48 17.64
C ILE A 66 11.09 -10.39 18.48
N LYS A 67 12.10 -10.99 17.81
CA LYS A 67 13.09 -11.86 18.46
C LYS A 67 13.87 -11.14 19.57
N ALA A 68 14.28 -9.90 19.32
CA ALA A 68 14.98 -9.08 20.31
C ALA A 68 14.09 -8.77 21.53
N LYS A 69 12.83 -8.40 21.31
CA LYS A 69 11.88 -8.12 22.40
C LYS A 69 11.59 -9.37 23.24
N LEU A 70 11.38 -10.52 22.60
CA LEU A 70 11.18 -11.79 23.32
C LEU A 70 12.41 -12.16 24.15
N LYS A 71 13.63 -11.87 23.69
CA LYS A 71 14.86 -12.06 24.48
C LYS A 71 14.86 -11.19 25.74
N GLU A 72 14.41 -9.93 25.66
CA GLU A 72 14.26 -9.03 26.81
C GLU A 72 13.19 -9.56 27.79
N VAL A 73 12.01 -9.94 27.27
CA VAL A 73 10.92 -10.53 28.06
C VAL A 73 11.42 -11.78 28.80
N ASN A 74 12.10 -12.68 28.10
CA ASN A 74 12.62 -13.91 28.66
C ASN A 74 13.75 -13.67 29.68
N ALA A 75 14.54 -12.60 29.54
CA ALA A 75 15.51 -12.20 30.57
C ALA A 75 14.79 -11.78 31.87
N THR A 76 13.66 -11.07 31.77
CA THR A 76 12.83 -10.70 32.93
C THR A 76 12.14 -11.92 33.53
N ARG A 77 11.55 -12.79 32.70
CA ARG A 77 10.92 -14.03 33.16
C ARG A 77 11.89 -14.95 33.89
N ARG A 78 13.13 -15.09 33.38
CA ARG A 78 14.19 -15.89 34.02
C ARG A 78 14.51 -15.39 35.42
N LYS A 79 14.49 -14.08 35.66
CA LYS A 79 14.73 -13.51 37.01
C LYS A 79 13.58 -13.83 37.98
N ALA A 80 12.36 -13.95 37.46
CA ALA A 80 11.17 -14.26 38.25
C ALA A 80 10.93 -15.79 38.41
N ALA A 81 11.54 -16.61 37.55
CA ALA A 81 11.37 -18.05 37.55
C ALA A 81 11.99 -18.72 38.79
N PRO A 82 11.34 -19.67 39.44
CA PRO A 82 11.91 -20.51 40.48
C PRO A 82 13.22 -21.14 40.01
N GLY A 83 14.30 -20.91 40.76
CA GLY A 83 15.66 -21.39 40.41
C GLY A 83 16.34 -20.64 39.26
N GLY A 84 15.76 -19.56 38.73
CA GLY A 84 16.35 -18.75 37.66
C GLY A 84 16.50 -19.43 36.32
N VAL A 85 15.76 -20.54 36.08
CA VAL A 85 15.84 -21.35 34.85
C VAL A 85 14.49 -21.41 34.15
N LEU A 86 14.52 -21.16 32.84
CA LEU A 86 13.35 -21.39 31.99
C LEU A 86 13.44 -22.78 31.36
N ILE A 87 12.37 -23.59 31.54
CA ILE A 87 12.25 -24.99 31.09
C ILE A 87 11.08 -25.11 30.12
N GLY A 88 11.31 -24.98 28.84
CA GLY A 88 10.28 -24.99 27.82
C GLY A 88 9.88 -23.60 27.34
N GLU A 89 8.95 -23.55 26.40
CA GLU A 89 8.50 -22.34 25.72
C GLU A 89 6.99 -22.43 25.42
N SER A 90 6.28 -21.32 25.54
CA SER A 90 4.91 -21.21 25.06
C SER A 90 4.67 -19.88 24.37
N TYR A 91 3.78 -19.89 23.37
CA TYR A 91 3.24 -18.71 22.70
C TYR A 91 1.84 -18.33 23.19
N LYS A 92 1.29 -19.03 24.20
CA LYS A 92 -0.01 -18.75 24.81
C LYS A 92 0.16 -17.96 26.10
N ALA A 93 -0.46 -16.79 26.20
CA ALA A 93 -0.36 -15.94 27.38
C ALA A 93 -0.85 -16.64 28.65
N ASP A 94 -1.94 -17.40 28.58
CA ASP A 94 -2.49 -18.15 29.72
C ASP A 94 -1.51 -19.17 30.28
N GLU A 95 -0.80 -19.90 29.42
CA GLU A 95 0.21 -20.88 29.83
C GLU A 95 1.43 -20.16 30.47
N LEU A 96 1.81 -18.99 29.92
CA LEU A 96 2.90 -18.18 30.43
C LEU A 96 2.56 -17.55 31.78
N GLU A 97 1.31 -17.15 32.02
CA GLU A 97 0.80 -16.65 33.30
C GLU A 97 0.74 -17.77 34.35
N ALA A 98 0.28 -18.96 33.95
CA ALA A 98 0.17 -20.10 34.83
C ALA A 98 1.52 -20.71 35.22
N ASN A 99 2.56 -20.60 34.35
CA ASN A 99 3.86 -21.22 34.60
C ASN A 99 5.03 -20.22 34.36
N PRO A 100 5.61 -19.67 35.44
CA PRO A 100 6.71 -18.71 35.34
C PRO A 100 8.00 -19.31 34.77
N ASN A 101 8.16 -20.64 34.74
CA ASN A 101 9.34 -21.29 34.18
C ASN A 101 9.31 -21.44 32.65
N LEU A 102 8.19 -21.07 31.97
CA LEU A 102 8.13 -21.10 30.52
C LEU A 102 8.77 -19.85 29.91
N ALA A 103 9.54 -20.02 28.85
CA ALA A 103 9.96 -18.93 27.99
C ALA A 103 8.78 -18.43 27.16
N ALA A 104 8.70 -17.12 26.96
CA ALA A 104 7.77 -16.53 26.00
C ALA A 104 8.27 -16.79 24.58
N GLY A 105 7.49 -17.50 23.80
CA GLY A 105 7.70 -17.77 22.40
C GLY A 105 6.75 -16.99 21.48
N VAL A 106 6.83 -17.27 20.18
CA VAL A 106 5.95 -16.69 19.16
C VAL A 106 5.65 -17.70 18.07
N TYR A 107 4.39 -17.82 17.71
CA TYR A 107 3.98 -18.55 16.52
C TYR A 107 4.16 -17.66 15.28
N ILE A 108 4.88 -18.15 14.28
CA ILE A 108 5.11 -17.41 13.04
C ILE A 108 4.28 -18.04 11.93
N ALA A 109 3.17 -17.40 11.57
CA ALA A 109 2.31 -17.81 10.48
C ALA A 109 2.86 -17.28 9.14
N LYS A 110 2.83 -18.13 8.10
CA LYS A 110 3.17 -17.71 6.75
C LYS A 110 2.02 -16.87 6.17
N PRO A 111 2.31 -15.76 5.45
CA PRO A 111 1.27 -14.96 4.79
C PRO A 111 0.42 -15.79 3.83
N ARG A 112 -0.91 -15.57 3.85
CA ARG A 112 -1.90 -16.21 2.97
C ARG A 112 -2.89 -15.15 2.49
N MET A 113 -2.48 -14.31 1.52
CA MET A 113 -3.27 -13.14 1.11
C MET A 113 -4.65 -13.50 0.56
N SER A 114 -4.79 -14.62 -0.16
CA SER A 114 -6.09 -15.09 -0.67
C SER A 114 -7.06 -15.42 0.47
N HIS A 115 -6.56 -16.03 1.55
CA HIS A 115 -7.36 -16.31 2.76
C HIS A 115 -7.84 -15.01 3.41
N TYR A 116 -6.96 -14.02 3.58
CA TYR A 116 -7.36 -12.74 4.18
C TYR A 116 -8.38 -11.99 3.33
N LEU A 117 -8.25 -12.03 2.01
CA LEU A 117 -9.26 -11.46 1.11
C LEU A 117 -10.61 -12.16 1.25
N ALA A 118 -10.63 -13.48 1.39
CA ALA A 118 -11.86 -14.24 1.60
C ALA A 118 -12.53 -13.91 2.94
N VAL A 119 -11.75 -13.80 4.03
CA VAL A 119 -12.25 -13.39 5.35
C VAL A 119 -12.78 -11.95 5.31
N SER A 120 -12.06 -11.03 4.69
CA SER A 120 -12.51 -9.64 4.50
C SER A 120 -13.82 -9.57 3.72
N ALA A 121 -13.94 -10.35 2.63
CA ALA A 121 -15.17 -10.41 1.84
C ALA A 121 -16.35 -10.99 2.65
N LYS A 122 -16.12 -12.00 3.50
CA LYS A 122 -17.12 -12.51 4.43
C LYS A 122 -17.62 -11.43 5.38
N ILE A 123 -16.69 -10.68 6.00
CA ILE A 123 -17.02 -9.57 6.90
C ILE A 123 -17.75 -8.44 6.16
N TYR A 124 -17.36 -8.12 4.93
CA TYR A 124 -18.09 -7.17 4.10
C TYR A 124 -19.54 -7.62 3.86
N GLY A 125 -19.77 -8.93 3.68
CA GLY A 125 -21.11 -9.50 3.62
C GLY A 125 -21.95 -9.29 4.90
N ILE A 126 -21.30 -9.21 6.08
CA ILE A 126 -21.97 -8.84 7.33
C ILE A 126 -22.38 -7.36 7.30
N TYR A 127 -21.50 -6.44 6.88
CA TYR A 127 -21.86 -5.02 6.77
C TYR A 127 -23.07 -4.78 5.85
N LEU A 128 -23.16 -5.54 4.75
CA LEU A 128 -24.27 -5.45 3.79
C LEU A 128 -25.64 -5.86 4.36
N GLN A 129 -25.67 -6.59 5.49
CA GLN A 129 -26.93 -6.90 6.18
C GLN A 129 -27.50 -5.69 6.91
N TYR A 130 -26.69 -4.68 7.20
CA TYR A 130 -27.05 -3.48 7.96
C TYR A 130 -27.10 -2.22 7.11
N VAL A 131 -26.21 -2.09 6.14
CA VAL A 131 -26.05 -0.86 5.36
C VAL A 131 -25.89 -1.22 3.88
N ALA A 132 -26.58 -0.48 3.01
CA ALA A 132 -26.49 -0.71 1.57
C ALA A 132 -25.10 -0.40 1.02
N ALA A 133 -24.66 -1.11 -0.01
CA ALA A 133 -23.33 -0.98 -0.60
C ALA A 133 -22.96 0.47 -1.03
N GLN A 134 -23.95 1.28 -1.41
CA GLN A 134 -23.75 2.69 -1.79
C GLN A 134 -23.30 3.57 -0.61
N ASP A 135 -23.67 3.21 0.61
CA ASP A 135 -23.38 3.96 1.84
C ASP A 135 -22.18 3.33 2.61
N ILE A 136 -21.49 2.37 1.99
CA ILE A 136 -20.27 1.75 2.53
C ILE A 136 -19.07 2.14 1.67
N HIS A 137 -18.01 2.64 2.30
CA HIS A 137 -16.70 2.82 1.70
C HIS A 137 -15.69 1.86 2.34
N VAL A 138 -15.20 0.89 1.55
CA VAL A 138 -14.12 -0.01 1.96
C VAL A 138 -12.80 0.77 1.82
N TYR A 139 -12.24 1.20 2.96
CA TYR A 139 -11.01 1.98 3.00
C TYR A 139 -9.75 1.10 2.85
N SER A 140 -9.78 -0.07 3.47
CA SER A 140 -8.73 -1.09 3.35
C SER A 140 -9.32 -2.51 3.49
N ILE A 141 -8.47 -3.53 3.51
CA ILE A 141 -8.89 -4.92 3.72
C ILE A 141 -9.52 -5.15 5.13
N ASP A 142 -9.20 -4.29 6.09
CA ASP A 142 -9.56 -4.40 7.50
C ASP A 142 -10.31 -3.18 8.04
N GLU A 143 -10.57 -2.18 7.20
CA GLU A 143 -11.20 -0.93 7.61
C GLU A 143 -12.30 -0.47 6.65
N VAL A 144 -13.43 -0.01 7.23
CA VAL A 144 -14.61 0.43 6.50
C VAL A 144 -15.19 1.70 7.12
N PHE A 145 -15.78 2.56 6.26
CA PHE A 145 -16.68 3.63 6.68
C PHE A 145 -18.09 3.34 6.21
N MET A 146 -19.08 3.67 7.03
CA MET A 146 -20.50 3.54 6.73
C MET A 146 -21.22 4.83 7.05
N ASP A 147 -21.98 5.39 6.12
CA ASP A 147 -22.95 6.46 6.39
C ASP A 147 -24.25 5.81 6.89
N VAL A 148 -24.49 5.94 8.19
CA VAL A 148 -25.66 5.32 8.84
C VAL A 148 -26.81 6.30 9.08
N THR A 149 -26.71 7.53 8.59
CA THR A 149 -27.66 8.62 8.82
C THR A 149 -29.11 8.20 8.56
N GLY A 150 -29.39 7.61 7.41
CA GLY A 150 -30.73 7.16 7.01
C GLY A 150 -31.21 5.90 7.74
N TYR A 151 -30.31 5.12 8.32
CA TYR A 151 -30.59 3.80 8.89
C TYR A 151 -30.99 3.86 10.36
N LEU A 152 -30.46 4.82 11.15
CA LEU A 152 -30.69 4.91 12.58
C LEU A 152 -32.18 5.00 12.93
N ARG A 153 -32.93 5.83 12.16
CA ARG A 153 -34.38 5.95 12.35
C ARG A 153 -35.12 4.66 11.98
N ALA A 154 -34.70 4.01 10.89
CA ALA A 154 -35.35 2.78 10.42
C ALA A 154 -35.14 1.62 11.42
N TYR A 155 -33.94 1.53 12.01
CA TYR A 155 -33.64 0.52 13.03
C TYR A 155 -34.15 0.89 14.43
N GLY A 156 -34.56 2.14 14.67
CA GLY A 156 -34.94 2.61 16.01
C GLY A 156 -33.80 2.54 17.03
N LYS A 157 -32.53 2.62 16.56
CA LYS A 157 -31.31 2.45 17.38
C LYS A 157 -30.38 3.65 17.22
N GLY A 158 -29.64 4.00 18.27
CA GLY A 158 -28.53 4.93 18.16
C GLY A 158 -27.31 4.30 17.47
N ALA A 159 -26.43 5.14 16.91
CA ALA A 159 -25.24 4.72 16.18
C ALA A 159 -24.32 3.81 17.02
N HIS A 160 -24.19 4.07 18.31
CA HIS A 160 -23.40 3.25 19.24
C HIS A 160 -23.92 1.79 19.31
N ASN A 161 -25.23 1.62 19.48
CA ASN A 161 -25.84 0.30 19.56
C ASN A 161 -25.76 -0.45 18.21
N LEU A 162 -25.91 0.27 17.09
CA LEU A 162 -25.75 -0.31 15.76
C LEU A 162 -24.30 -0.76 15.53
N ALA A 163 -23.31 0.06 15.86
CA ALA A 163 -21.90 -0.30 15.76
C ALA A 163 -21.56 -1.53 16.62
N LYS A 164 -22.07 -1.56 17.86
CA LYS A 164 -21.88 -2.68 18.79
C LYS A 164 -22.45 -3.98 18.24
N GLU A 165 -23.68 -3.94 17.71
CA GLU A 165 -24.32 -5.11 17.10
C GLU A 165 -23.54 -5.64 15.90
N ILE A 166 -23.06 -4.77 15.03
CA ILE A 166 -22.21 -5.14 13.88
C ILE A 166 -20.91 -5.80 14.36
N ILE A 167 -20.22 -5.22 15.34
CA ILE A 167 -18.96 -5.76 15.88
C ILE A 167 -19.22 -7.12 16.54
N GLN A 168 -20.28 -7.27 17.31
CA GLN A 168 -20.62 -8.56 17.93
C GLN A 168 -20.91 -9.61 16.86
N ARG A 169 -21.64 -9.26 15.81
CA ARG A 169 -21.91 -10.17 14.70
C ARG A 169 -20.64 -10.62 13.98
N ILE A 170 -19.68 -9.70 13.78
CA ILE A 170 -18.37 -10.03 13.21
C ILE A 170 -17.65 -11.03 14.13
N PHE A 171 -17.64 -10.77 15.43
CA PHE A 171 -16.99 -11.65 16.40
C PHE A 171 -17.63 -13.04 16.43
N ASP A 172 -18.96 -13.13 16.47
CA ASP A 172 -19.70 -14.39 16.52
C ASP A 172 -19.44 -15.25 15.26
N GLU A 173 -19.28 -14.62 14.09
CA GLU A 173 -19.06 -15.34 12.84
C GLU A 173 -17.60 -15.63 12.51
N THR A 174 -16.66 -14.86 13.08
CA THR A 174 -15.24 -14.89 12.64
C THR A 174 -14.24 -14.97 13.79
N THR A 175 -14.67 -14.79 15.03
CA THR A 175 -13.83 -14.63 16.25
C THR A 175 -12.85 -13.45 16.18
N ILE A 176 -13.01 -12.56 15.18
CA ILE A 176 -12.17 -11.38 15.00
C ILE A 176 -12.79 -10.20 15.75
N THR A 177 -12.01 -9.58 16.62
CA THR A 177 -12.44 -8.38 17.34
C THR A 177 -12.28 -7.13 16.48
N ALA A 178 -13.14 -6.14 16.70
CA ALA A 178 -13.10 -4.87 16.01
C ALA A 178 -13.21 -3.69 16.97
N THR A 179 -12.85 -2.51 16.48
CA THR A 179 -12.99 -1.23 17.18
C THR A 179 -13.78 -0.28 16.30
N ALA A 180 -14.67 0.54 16.86
CA ALA A 180 -15.41 1.51 16.08
C ALA A 180 -15.24 2.95 16.57
N GLY A 181 -15.34 3.86 15.61
CA GLY A 181 -15.49 5.30 15.87
C GLY A 181 -16.74 5.83 15.20
N ILE A 182 -17.44 6.72 15.88
CA ILE A 182 -18.64 7.37 15.39
C ILE A 182 -18.35 8.87 15.28
N GLY A 183 -18.75 9.48 14.18
CA GLY A 183 -18.54 10.92 13.96
C GLY A 183 -19.62 11.54 13.08
N THR A 184 -19.71 12.88 13.14
CA THR A 184 -20.58 13.69 12.28
C THR A 184 -20.07 13.76 10.84
N ASN A 185 -18.81 13.36 10.63
CA ASN A 185 -18.17 13.20 9.33
C ASN A 185 -17.15 12.05 9.38
N MET A 186 -16.59 11.66 8.23
CA MET A 186 -15.67 10.53 8.15
C MET A 186 -14.35 10.78 8.90
N TYR A 187 -13.86 12.03 8.92
CA TYR A 187 -12.64 12.37 9.66
C TYR A 187 -12.85 12.14 11.17
N LEU A 188 -13.93 12.66 11.73
CA LEU A 188 -14.23 12.49 13.15
C LEU A 188 -14.50 11.02 13.52
N ALA A 189 -15.19 10.26 12.67
CA ALA A 189 -15.37 8.83 12.88
C ALA A 189 -14.01 8.10 12.92
N LYS A 190 -13.09 8.41 11.99
CA LYS A 190 -11.74 7.83 11.96
C LYS A 190 -10.92 8.20 13.20
N VAL A 191 -10.90 9.48 13.57
CA VAL A 191 -10.15 9.97 14.73
C VAL A 191 -10.72 9.44 16.05
N ALA A 192 -12.05 9.34 16.16
CA ALA A 192 -12.71 8.70 17.31
C ALA A 192 -12.23 7.24 17.45
N MET A 193 -12.15 6.51 16.34
CA MET A 193 -11.70 5.12 16.33
C MET A 193 -10.22 5.00 16.68
N ASP A 194 -9.34 5.73 16.01
CA ASP A 194 -7.88 5.54 16.10
C ASP A 194 -7.29 6.11 17.39
N ILE A 195 -7.74 7.31 17.82
CA ILE A 195 -7.14 8.01 18.94
C ILE A 195 -7.91 7.74 20.25
N VAL A 196 -9.23 7.63 20.20
CA VAL A 196 -10.03 7.47 21.42
C VAL A 196 -10.36 6.00 21.68
N ALA A 197 -11.09 5.34 20.78
CA ALA A 197 -11.61 4.00 21.02
C ALA A 197 -10.51 2.94 21.25
N LYS A 198 -9.38 3.04 20.54
CA LYS A 198 -8.25 2.11 20.71
C LYS A 198 -7.57 2.21 22.08
N HIS A 199 -7.77 3.31 22.82
CA HIS A 199 -7.11 3.59 24.10
C HIS A 199 -8.03 3.55 25.32
N ILE A 200 -9.36 3.38 25.13
CA ILE A 200 -10.29 3.19 26.25
C ILE A 200 -10.40 1.69 26.60
N PRO A 201 -10.78 1.35 27.86
CA PRO A 201 -11.14 -0.02 28.23
C PRO A 201 -12.28 -0.53 27.34
N ALA A 202 -12.28 -1.85 27.11
CA ALA A 202 -13.44 -2.49 26.49
C ALA A 202 -14.64 -2.42 27.43
N ASP A 203 -15.85 -2.37 26.86
CA ASP A 203 -17.09 -2.47 27.65
C ASP A 203 -17.32 -3.92 28.16
N ALA A 204 -18.45 -4.15 28.82
CA ALA A 204 -18.80 -5.47 29.38
C ALA A 204 -18.84 -6.59 28.31
N ASP A 205 -19.08 -6.24 27.05
CA ASP A 205 -19.14 -7.18 25.92
C ASP A 205 -17.81 -7.25 25.14
N GLY A 206 -16.74 -6.65 25.67
CA GLY A 206 -15.40 -6.66 25.05
C GLY A 206 -15.21 -5.68 23.91
N VAL A 207 -16.18 -4.77 23.67
CA VAL A 207 -16.19 -3.85 22.54
C VAL A 207 -15.62 -2.47 22.94
N ARG A 208 -14.97 -1.80 21.99
CA ARG A 208 -14.43 -0.44 22.14
C ARG A 208 -15.02 0.45 21.07
N ILE A 209 -15.84 1.41 21.50
CA ILE A 209 -16.50 2.38 20.63
C ILE A 209 -16.32 3.76 21.22
N ALA A 210 -15.94 4.74 20.40
CA ALA A 210 -15.88 6.15 20.77
C ALA A 210 -16.69 6.99 19.80
N GLN A 211 -17.18 8.13 20.26
CA GLN A 211 -17.95 9.07 19.46
C GLN A 211 -17.40 10.48 19.61
N LEU A 212 -17.27 11.19 18.48
CA LEU A 212 -16.85 12.59 18.41
C LEU A 212 -17.79 13.39 17.51
N ASP A 213 -18.11 14.58 17.97
CA ASP A 213 -18.56 15.72 17.16
C ASP A 213 -17.45 16.78 17.11
N GLU A 214 -17.62 17.86 16.39
CA GLU A 214 -16.64 18.92 16.23
C GLU A 214 -16.24 19.57 17.57
N MET A 215 -17.20 19.73 18.49
CA MET A 215 -16.96 20.37 19.79
C MET A 215 -16.22 19.43 20.75
N SER A 216 -16.60 18.18 20.83
CA SER A 216 -15.91 17.17 21.64
C SER A 216 -14.51 16.88 21.10
N TYR A 217 -14.33 16.85 19.78
CA TYR A 217 -13.03 16.76 19.14
C TYR A 217 -12.10 17.89 19.58
N ARG A 218 -12.56 19.16 19.47
CA ARG A 218 -11.74 20.33 19.86
C ARG A 218 -11.40 20.29 21.34
N ARG A 219 -12.35 19.95 22.20
CA ARG A 219 -12.15 19.86 23.64
C ARG A 219 -11.18 18.75 24.05
N LEU A 220 -11.26 17.57 23.43
CA LEU A 220 -10.53 16.39 23.85
C LEU A 220 -9.19 16.25 23.13
N LEU A 221 -9.10 16.62 21.84
CA LEU A 221 -7.97 16.23 20.98
C LEU A 221 -7.17 17.40 20.41
N TRP A 222 -7.60 18.66 20.58
CA TRP A 222 -6.81 19.80 20.07
C TRP A 222 -5.39 19.87 20.65
N ASN A 223 -5.16 19.34 21.86
CA ASN A 223 -3.85 19.29 22.50
C ASN A 223 -3.17 17.92 22.39
N HIS A 224 -3.79 16.96 21.69
CA HIS A 224 -3.22 15.62 21.53
C HIS A 224 -1.91 15.64 20.73
N ARG A 225 -0.97 14.79 21.13
CA ARG A 225 0.32 14.55 20.47
C ARG A 225 0.61 13.05 20.42
N PRO A 226 1.35 12.61 19.40
CA PRO A 226 1.95 13.36 18.29
C PRO A 226 0.93 13.67 17.18
N LEU A 227 1.25 14.65 16.33
CA LEU A 227 0.42 14.99 15.15
C LEU A 227 0.22 13.81 14.18
N THR A 228 1.16 12.87 14.15
CA THR A 228 1.09 11.68 13.28
C THR A 228 -0.01 10.67 13.65
N ASP A 229 -0.67 10.84 14.77
CA ASP A 229 -1.82 10.00 15.16
C ASP A 229 -3.10 10.43 14.42
N PHE A 230 -3.13 11.67 13.92
CA PHE A 230 -4.26 12.17 13.16
C PHE A 230 -4.24 11.70 11.71
N TRP A 231 -5.39 11.27 11.23
CA TRP A 231 -5.57 10.84 9.86
C TRP A 231 -5.06 11.89 8.87
N ARG A 232 -4.34 11.46 7.84
CA ARG A 232 -3.68 12.26 6.80
C ARG A 232 -2.51 13.13 7.26
N VAL A 233 -2.11 13.12 8.52
CA VAL A 233 -0.89 13.77 8.99
C VAL A 233 0.27 12.77 9.06
N GLY A 234 1.02 12.65 7.99
CA GLY A 234 2.21 11.81 7.95
C GLY A 234 3.45 12.50 8.56
N ARG A 235 4.54 11.73 8.74
CA ARG A 235 5.81 12.23 9.32
C ARG A 235 6.37 13.46 8.58
N GLY A 236 6.14 13.58 7.26
CA GLY A 236 6.59 14.73 6.48
C GLY A 236 5.85 16.01 6.85
N TYR A 237 4.53 15.91 7.03
CA TYR A 237 3.67 17.00 7.47
C TYR A 237 4.02 17.41 8.91
N ALA A 238 4.04 16.43 9.84
CA ALA A 238 4.38 16.68 11.23
C ALA A 238 5.72 17.42 11.36
N ARG A 239 6.79 16.95 10.69
CA ARG A 239 8.11 17.59 10.74
C ARG A 239 8.09 19.03 10.24
N LYS A 240 7.35 19.33 9.16
CA LYS A 240 7.23 20.70 8.65
C LYS A 240 6.49 21.62 9.63
N LEU A 241 5.42 21.12 10.25
CA LEU A 241 4.63 21.84 11.26
C LEU A 241 5.45 22.08 12.53
N GLU A 242 6.07 21.04 13.06
CA GLU A 242 6.92 21.09 14.25
C GLU A 242 8.09 22.07 14.09
N ALA A 243 8.69 22.13 12.90
CA ALA A 243 9.73 23.11 12.58
C ALA A 243 9.24 24.58 12.64
N GLN A 244 7.93 24.80 12.55
CA GLN A 244 7.29 26.09 12.72
C GLN A 244 6.69 26.30 14.13
N GLY A 245 6.89 25.36 15.05
CA GLY A 245 6.31 25.42 16.40
C GLY A 245 4.83 25.02 16.47
N LEU A 246 4.24 24.52 15.38
CA LEU A 246 2.87 24.01 15.34
C LEU A 246 2.87 22.54 15.74
N MET A 247 2.55 22.27 17.01
CA MET A 247 2.74 20.95 17.62
C MET A 247 1.44 20.15 17.76
N THR A 248 0.30 20.79 17.56
CA THR A 248 -1.04 20.21 17.80
C THR A 248 -2.04 20.66 16.74
N MET A 249 -3.15 19.93 16.59
CA MET A 249 -4.24 20.34 15.71
C MET A 249 -4.85 21.69 16.15
N GLY A 250 -4.89 21.95 17.45
CA GLY A 250 -5.31 23.26 17.98
C GLY A 250 -4.37 24.41 17.57
N ASP A 251 -3.05 24.15 17.45
CA ASP A 251 -2.10 25.17 16.95
C ASP A 251 -2.35 25.47 15.47
N ILE A 252 -2.63 24.45 14.67
CA ILE A 252 -2.96 24.60 13.24
C ILE A 252 -4.26 25.37 13.06
N ALA A 253 -5.31 25.02 13.83
CA ALA A 253 -6.59 25.71 13.79
C ALA A 253 -6.45 27.20 14.19
N ARG A 254 -5.68 27.51 15.23
CA ARG A 254 -5.40 28.91 15.62
C ARG A 254 -4.57 29.64 14.60
N CYS A 255 -3.58 28.97 14.00
CA CYS A 255 -2.77 29.55 12.91
C CYS A 255 -3.65 30.00 11.73
N SER A 256 -4.66 29.21 11.34
CA SER A 256 -5.55 29.58 10.23
C SER A 256 -6.41 30.83 10.47
N LEU A 257 -6.50 31.30 11.72
CA LEU A 257 -7.25 32.53 12.09
C LEU A 257 -6.38 33.78 12.17
N GLY A 258 -5.06 33.64 12.01
CA GLY A 258 -4.12 34.77 12.09
C GLY A 258 -4.34 35.79 10.98
N LYS A 259 -4.09 37.06 11.30
CA LYS A 259 -4.16 38.13 10.30
C LYS A 259 -3.05 38.01 9.28
N ALA A 260 -3.26 38.52 8.07
CA ALA A 260 -2.25 38.51 7.00
C ALA A 260 -0.91 39.19 7.40
N SER A 261 -0.93 40.09 8.39
CA SER A 261 0.27 40.75 8.94
C SER A 261 1.01 39.94 10.01
N GLU A 262 0.43 38.84 10.50
CA GLU A 262 1.00 37.98 11.53
C GLU A 262 1.80 36.85 10.92
N TYR A 263 2.83 36.34 11.63
CA TYR A 263 3.62 35.22 11.15
C TYR A 263 2.81 33.92 11.05
N TYR A 264 2.00 33.65 12.07
CA TYR A 264 1.09 32.51 12.11
C TYR A 264 -0.25 32.91 11.49
N ASN A 265 -0.44 32.59 10.24
CA ASN A 265 -1.63 32.84 9.46
C ASN A 265 -1.86 31.71 8.44
N GLU A 266 -2.93 31.79 7.70
CA GLU A 266 -3.29 30.80 6.68
C GLU A 266 -2.24 30.71 5.57
N ASP A 267 -1.63 31.82 5.16
CA ASP A 267 -0.59 31.87 4.11
C ASP A 267 0.62 31.03 4.46
N LEU A 268 1.00 30.93 5.76
CA LEU A 268 2.07 30.04 6.21
C LEU A 268 1.74 28.59 5.91
N LEU A 269 0.51 28.15 6.16
CA LEU A 269 0.05 26.78 5.90
C LEU A 269 0.04 26.48 4.40
N TYR A 270 -0.45 27.40 3.57
CA TYR A 270 -0.40 27.27 2.10
C TYR A 270 1.03 27.26 1.56
N LYS A 271 1.94 28.04 2.12
CA LYS A 271 3.37 28.02 1.76
C LYS A 271 4.00 26.65 2.05
N LEU A 272 3.62 25.99 3.13
CA LEU A 272 4.17 24.68 3.54
C LEU A 272 3.58 23.52 2.74
N PHE A 273 2.29 23.57 2.38
CA PHE A 273 1.53 22.42 1.90
C PHE A 273 0.79 22.65 0.57
N GLY A 274 0.80 23.87 0.03
CA GLY A 274 0.02 24.23 -1.16
C GLY A 274 -1.47 24.02 -0.89
N VAL A 275 -2.24 23.64 -1.89
CA VAL A 275 -3.68 23.38 -1.81
C VAL A 275 -4.06 22.34 -0.75
N ASN A 276 -3.14 21.47 -0.36
CA ASN A 276 -3.40 20.51 0.73
C ASN A 276 -3.51 21.17 2.12
N ALA A 277 -3.22 22.47 2.25
CA ALA A 277 -3.45 23.23 3.47
C ALA A 277 -4.95 23.31 3.82
N GLU A 278 -5.83 23.41 2.82
CA GLU A 278 -7.29 23.44 3.02
C GLU A 278 -7.77 22.24 3.81
N LEU A 279 -7.45 21.03 3.34
CA LEU A 279 -7.82 19.81 4.03
C LEU A 279 -7.23 19.71 5.44
N LEU A 280 -5.98 20.18 5.61
CA LEU A 280 -5.32 20.19 6.93
C LEU A 280 -6.02 21.15 7.90
N ILE A 281 -6.42 22.33 7.44
CA ILE A 281 -7.15 23.33 8.21
C ILE A 281 -8.53 22.80 8.58
N ASP A 282 -9.27 22.26 7.62
CA ASP A 282 -10.59 21.66 7.85
C ASP A 282 -10.51 20.56 8.92
N HIS A 283 -9.58 19.65 8.79
CA HIS A 283 -9.35 18.59 9.77
C HIS A 283 -8.93 19.14 11.15
N ALA A 284 -8.14 20.21 11.19
CA ALA A 284 -7.80 20.86 12.47
C ALA A 284 -9.04 21.44 13.17
N TRP A 285 -10.04 21.89 12.43
CA TRP A 285 -11.33 22.32 12.95
C TRP A 285 -12.31 21.18 13.21
N GLY A 286 -12.01 19.95 12.80
CA GLY A 286 -12.90 18.79 12.88
C GLY A 286 -13.92 18.72 11.76
N TRP A 287 -13.66 19.38 10.64
CA TRP A 287 -14.52 19.44 9.47
C TRP A 287 -14.03 18.51 8.36
N GLU A 288 -14.94 17.84 7.65
CA GLU A 288 -14.68 17.04 6.45
C GLU A 288 -15.93 17.06 5.58
N PRO A 289 -15.92 17.80 4.47
CA PRO A 289 -17.09 17.91 3.60
C PRO A 289 -17.31 16.69 2.72
N CYS A 290 -16.27 15.87 2.48
CA CYS A 290 -16.33 14.73 1.60
C CYS A 290 -17.27 13.64 2.13
N THR A 291 -18.17 13.19 1.30
CA THR A 291 -19.11 12.11 1.61
C THR A 291 -18.73 10.81 0.91
N ILE A 292 -19.31 9.67 1.31
CA ILE A 292 -19.13 8.39 0.62
C ILE A 292 -19.64 8.48 -0.83
N ALA A 293 -20.70 9.23 -1.07
CA ALA A 293 -21.21 9.47 -2.42
C ALA A 293 -20.18 10.21 -3.31
N ASP A 294 -19.49 11.22 -2.75
CA ASP A 294 -18.44 11.95 -3.46
C ASP A 294 -17.25 11.04 -3.80
N ILE A 295 -16.83 10.19 -2.84
CA ILE A 295 -15.76 9.20 -3.07
C ILE A 295 -16.14 8.25 -4.22
N LYS A 296 -17.39 7.77 -4.25
CA LYS A 296 -17.85 6.85 -5.30
C LYS A 296 -18.04 7.51 -6.66
N ALA A 297 -18.42 8.78 -6.67
CA ALA A 297 -18.54 9.58 -7.89
C ALA A 297 -17.17 10.03 -8.44
N TYR A 298 -16.13 10.05 -7.59
CA TYR A 298 -14.80 10.51 -7.97
C TYR A 298 -14.17 9.55 -8.99
N LYS A 299 -13.86 10.09 -10.16
CA LYS A 299 -13.05 9.40 -11.17
C LYS A 299 -11.62 9.92 -11.05
N PRO A 300 -10.69 9.10 -10.55
CA PRO A 300 -9.30 9.54 -10.45
C PRO A 300 -8.77 9.93 -11.82
N ALA A 301 -8.27 11.15 -11.93
CA ALA A 301 -7.47 11.57 -13.07
C ALA A 301 -6.08 10.92 -13.02
N GLY A 302 -5.99 9.69 -12.55
CA GLY A 302 -4.75 8.94 -12.41
C GLY A 302 -4.16 8.61 -13.77
N HIS A 303 -3.13 9.35 -14.16
CA HIS A 303 -2.46 9.18 -15.43
C HIS A 303 -1.25 8.25 -15.36
N SER A 304 -1.16 7.38 -14.32
CA SER A 304 -0.05 6.45 -14.18
C SER A 304 -0.43 5.14 -13.50
N MET A 305 0.25 4.07 -13.88
CA MET A 305 0.26 2.76 -13.20
C MET A 305 1.70 2.37 -12.90
N SER A 306 1.94 1.73 -11.77
CA SER A 306 3.30 1.32 -11.40
C SER A 306 3.35 -0.09 -10.82
N SER A 307 4.46 -0.77 -11.07
CA SER A 307 4.84 -2.04 -10.47
C SER A 307 6.17 -1.89 -9.77
N GLY A 308 6.25 -2.20 -8.48
CA GLY A 308 7.46 -2.07 -7.67
C GLY A 308 7.84 -3.39 -7.01
N GLN A 309 9.15 -3.71 -7.01
CA GLN A 309 9.68 -4.90 -6.36
C GLN A 309 10.89 -4.55 -5.49
N VAL A 310 10.87 -5.03 -4.25
CA VAL A 310 12.06 -5.11 -3.40
C VAL A 310 12.57 -6.55 -3.47
N LEU A 311 13.77 -6.72 -4.00
CA LEU A 311 14.36 -8.04 -4.22
C LEU A 311 14.70 -8.71 -2.87
N THR A 312 14.65 -10.02 -2.81
CA THR A 312 14.99 -10.81 -1.60
C THR A 312 16.46 -10.68 -1.23
N GLY A 313 17.34 -10.62 -2.24
CA GLY A 313 18.77 -10.36 -2.14
C GLY A 313 19.19 -9.19 -3.03
N ALA A 314 20.43 -8.73 -2.89
CA ALA A 314 21.06 -7.87 -3.86
C ALA A 314 21.37 -8.66 -5.12
N VAL A 315 21.25 -8.05 -6.30
CA VAL A 315 21.53 -8.70 -7.59
C VAL A 315 22.43 -7.81 -8.44
N GLY A 316 23.13 -8.42 -9.39
CA GLY A 316 23.95 -7.71 -10.37
C GLY A 316 23.12 -7.01 -11.45
N PHE A 317 23.82 -6.28 -12.32
CA PHE A 317 23.21 -5.47 -13.39
C PHE A 317 22.34 -6.29 -14.35
N GLU A 318 22.84 -7.41 -14.87
CA GLU A 318 22.12 -8.19 -15.89
C GLU A 318 20.87 -8.89 -15.32
N THR A 319 20.95 -9.42 -14.10
CA THR A 319 19.78 -9.96 -13.38
C THR A 319 18.73 -8.87 -13.12
N ALA A 320 19.16 -7.68 -12.68
CA ALA A 320 18.23 -6.56 -12.45
C ALA A 320 17.57 -6.08 -13.76
N ARG A 321 18.31 -6.09 -14.87
CA ARG A 321 17.82 -5.78 -16.21
C ARG A 321 16.75 -6.78 -16.66
N LEU A 322 16.98 -8.09 -16.46
CA LEU A 322 16.01 -9.14 -16.74
C LEU A 322 14.71 -8.91 -15.94
N ILE A 323 14.84 -8.67 -14.62
CA ILE A 323 13.69 -8.43 -13.75
C ILE A 323 12.91 -7.17 -14.19
N ALA A 324 13.59 -6.09 -14.60
CA ALA A 324 12.93 -4.88 -15.11
C ALA A 324 12.09 -5.18 -16.38
N LYS A 325 12.60 -6.03 -17.28
CA LYS A 325 11.88 -6.49 -18.50
C LYS A 325 10.66 -7.34 -18.15
N GLU A 326 10.77 -8.26 -17.19
CA GLU A 326 9.63 -9.05 -16.69
C GLU A 326 8.54 -8.15 -16.07
N MET A 327 8.96 -7.12 -15.30
CA MET A 327 8.04 -6.15 -14.70
C MET A 327 7.33 -5.31 -15.76
N ALA A 328 8.05 -4.89 -16.80
CA ALA A 328 7.51 -4.14 -17.93
C ALA A 328 6.48 -4.97 -18.71
N ASP A 329 6.76 -6.24 -18.94
CA ASP A 329 5.84 -7.17 -19.59
C ASP A 329 4.54 -7.36 -18.80
N THR A 330 4.67 -7.61 -17.50
CA THR A 330 3.50 -7.72 -16.62
C THR A 330 2.66 -6.43 -16.63
N LEU A 331 3.32 -5.26 -16.52
CA LEU A 331 2.64 -3.97 -16.55
C LEU A 331 1.92 -3.70 -17.88
N SER A 332 2.47 -4.17 -19.00
CA SER A 332 1.80 -4.08 -20.31
C SER A 332 0.48 -4.86 -20.35
N LEU A 333 0.45 -6.05 -19.74
CA LEU A 333 -0.78 -6.84 -19.60
C LEU A 333 -1.80 -6.14 -18.69
N ASP A 334 -1.34 -5.48 -17.61
CA ASP A 334 -2.21 -4.71 -16.72
C ASP A 334 -2.84 -3.49 -17.43
N LEU A 335 -2.09 -2.84 -18.34
CA LEU A 335 -2.63 -1.77 -19.20
C LEU A 335 -3.75 -2.29 -20.10
N VAL A 336 -3.52 -3.42 -20.77
CA VAL A 336 -4.54 -4.07 -21.63
C VAL A 336 -5.77 -4.47 -20.82
N ALA A 337 -5.58 -5.04 -19.62
CA ALA A 337 -6.67 -5.44 -18.74
C ALA A 337 -7.55 -4.24 -18.32
N LYS A 338 -6.97 -3.05 -18.21
CA LYS A 338 -7.67 -1.80 -17.87
C LYS A 338 -8.15 -1.00 -19.09
N GLY A 339 -7.85 -1.43 -20.32
CA GLY A 339 -8.24 -0.71 -21.53
C GLY A 339 -7.56 0.65 -21.68
N VAL A 340 -6.29 0.78 -21.24
CA VAL A 340 -5.52 2.02 -21.34
C VAL A 340 -4.20 1.80 -22.07
N LYS A 341 -3.66 2.87 -22.65
CA LYS A 341 -2.33 2.92 -23.27
C LYS A 341 -1.46 3.94 -22.57
N ALA A 342 -0.14 3.71 -22.52
CA ALA A 342 0.83 4.62 -21.91
C ALA A 342 1.54 5.45 -22.98
N GLY A 343 1.76 6.75 -22.71
CA GLY A 343 2.59 7.62 -23.55
C GLY A 343 4.06 7.62 -23.13
N ARG A 344 4.33 7.33 -21.84
CA ARG A 344 5.68 7.40 -21.26
C ARG A 344 5.94 6.25 -20.29
N MET A 345 7.16 5.71 -20.29
CA MET A 345 7.63 4.76 -19.30
C MET A 345 8.64 5.40 -18.37
N GLY A 346 8.52 5.13 -17.06
CA GLY A 346 9.45 5.55 -16.03
C GLY A 346 10.10 4.34 -15.34
N LEU A 347 11.33 4.51 -14.89
CA LEU A 347 12.06 3.50 -14.15
C LEU A 347 12.82 4.11 -12.97
N MET A 348 12.75 3.46 -11.82
CA MET A 348 13.60 3.74 -10.66
C MET A 348 14.40 2.49 -10.31
N VAL A 349 15.72 2.65 -10.19
CA VAL A 349 16.67 1.60 -9.77
C VAL A 349 17.26 1.99 -8.42
N GLY A 350 16.91 1.25 -7.38
CA GLY A 350 17.43 1.44 -6.02
C GLY A 350 18.54 0.44 -5.73
N TYR A 351 19.64 0.93 -5.19
CA TYR A 351 20.85 0.14 -4.96
C TYR A 351 20.91 -0.44 -3.55
N ASP A 352 21.70 -1.50 -3.37
CA ASP A 352 21.92 -2.13 -2.07
C ASP A 352 23.00 -1.39 -1.26
N THR A 353 22.82 -1.38 0.05
CA THR A 353 23.80 -0.80 1.00
C THR A 353 25.16 -1.51 0.97
N ALA A 354 25.20 -2.80 0.60
CA ALA A 354 26.44 -3.55 0.46
C ALA A 354 27.40 -2.92 -0.56
N SER A 355 26.90 -2.17 -1.54
CA SER A 355 27.72 -1.42 -2.49
C SER A 355 28.59 -0.31 -1.85
N LEU A 356 28.33 0.09 -0.58
CA LEU A 356 29.09 1.12 0.14
C LEU A 356 29.61 0.66 1.50
N ASP A 357 29.21 -0.51 1.98
CA ASP A 357 29.52 -0.98 3.34
C ASP A 357 30.18 -2.36 3.30
N GLN A 358 31.51 -2.38 3.43
CA GLN A 358 32.31 -3.60 3.43
C GLN A 358 31.89 -4.60 4.52
N LYS A 359 31.33 -4.13 5.67
CA LYS A 359 30.85 -5.03 6.72
C LYS A 359 29.64 -5.88 6.29
N ARG A 360 29.00 -5.51 5.18
CA ARG A 360 27.85 -6.21 4.63
C ARG A 360 28.17 -7.15 3.45
N LEU A 361 29.43 -7.29 3.11
CA LEU A 361 29.87 -8.22 2.06
C LEU A 361 29.46 -9.67 2.35
N GLY A 362 29.33 -10.04 3.61
CA GLY A 362 28.80 -11.35 4.01
C GLY A 362 27.30 -11.56 3.71
N GLU A 363 26.56 -10.49 3.39
CA GLU A 363 25.13 -10.55 3.01
C GLU A 363 24.96 -10.79 1.48
N CYS A 364 26.05 -10.71 0.69
CA CYS A 364 26.04 -11.01 -0.73
C CYS A 364 26.02 -12.54 -0.95
N GLY A 365 24.99 -13.02 -1.67
CA GLY A 365 24.69 -14.45 -1.79
C GLY A 365 25.74 -15.26 -2.58
N THR A 366 26.51 -14.63 -3.48
CA THR A 366 27.49 -15.31 -4.34
C THR A 366 28.84 -14.59 -4.30
N PRO A 367 29.96 -15.32 -4.60
CA PRO A 367 31.28 -14.71 -4.71
C PRO A 367 31.35 -13.57 -5.73
N GLU A 368 30.63 -13.69 -6.84
CA GLU A 368 30.57 -12.66 -7.89
C GLU A 368 29.92 -11.37 -7.37
N LEU A 369 28.78 -11.46 -6.68
CA LEU A 369 28.11 -10.30 -6.08
C LEU A 369 28.99 -9.66 -5.00
N LYS A 370 29.75 -10.46 -4.26
CA LYS A 370 30.72 -9.97 -3.27
C LYS A 370 31.83 -9.16 -3.94
N MET A 371 32.42 -9.65 -5.05
CA MET A 371 33.43 -8.91 -5.80
C MET A 371 32.89 -7.58 -6.34
N ILE A 372 31.65 -7.56 -6.86
CA ILE A 372 31.00 -6.32 -7.33
C ILE A 372 30.87 -5.33 -6.15
N ALA A 373 30.40 -5.79 -4.98
CA ALA A 373 30.24 -4.94 -3.81
C ALA A 373 31.58 -4.42 -3.27
N GLU A 374 32.65 -5.25 -3.22
CA GLU A 374 34.00 -4.86 -2.82
C GLU A 374 34.56 -3.76 -3.73
N ARG A 375 34.43 -3.95 -5.02
CA ARG A 375 34.87 -2.98 -6.02
C ARG A 375 34.06 -1.67 -5.92
N ALA A 376 32.72 -1.77 -5.79
CA ALA A 376 31.88 -0.60 -5.60
C ALA A 376 32.25 0.19 -4.35
N ALA A 377 32.47 -0.49 -3.22
CA ALA A 377 32.85 0.17 -1.97
C ALA A 377 34.20 0.89 -2.03
N ALA A 378 35.11 0.43 -2.91
CA ALA A 378 36.42 1.05 -3.10
C ALA A 378 36.41 2.18 -4.13
N GLU A 379 35.64 2.06 -5.20
CA GLU A 379 35.74 2.89 -6.41
C GLU A 379 34.52 3.81 -6.65
N TYR A 380 33.42 3.67 -5.86
CA TYR A 380 32.20 4.46 -6.13
C TYR A 380 32.36 5.91 -5.71
N ASP A 381 32.31 6.78 -6.67
CA ASP A 381 32.43 8.25 -6.58
C ASP A 381 31.12 8.99 -6.83
N GLY A 382 30.03 8.27 -7.06
CA GLY A 382 28.72 8.83 -7.38
C GLY A 382 27.97 9.37 -6.15
N PRO A 383 26.76 9.93 -6.37
CA PRO A 383 25.98 10.56 -5.33
C PRO A 383 25.47 9.54 -4.29
N ILE A 384 25.59 9.90 -3.01
CA ILE A 384 25.17 9.08 -1.87
C ILE A 384 23.97 9.72 -1.19
N ALA A 385 22.99 8.91 -0.81
CA ALA A 385 21.85 9.27 0.02
C ALA A 385 21.95 8.59 1.39
N VAL A 386 21.19 9.10 2.35
CA VAL A 386 21.01 8.48 3.67
C VAL A 386 19.61 7.92 3.73
N ASP A 387 19.48 6.63 4.01
CA ASP A 387 18.18 5.99 4.15
C ASP A 387 17.52 6.34 5.51
N ARG A 388 16.27 5.89 5.71
CA ARG A 388 15.51 6.14 6.95
C ARG A 388 16.14 5.56 8.23
N TYR A 389 17.15 4.70 8.09
CA TYR A 389 17.89 4.10 9.20
C TYR A 389 19.25 4.77 9.43
N GLY A 390 19.52 5.89 8.75
CA GLY A 390 20.80 6.60 8.83
C GLY A 390 21.94 5.92 8.06
N ARG A 391 21.66 4.93 7.19
CA ARG A 391 22.68 4.21 6.44
C ARG A 391 22.98 4.92 5.13
N ARG A 392 24.25 4.97 4.76
CA ARG A 392 24.70 5.45 3.46
C ARG A 392 24.31 4.43 2.39
N VAL A 393 23.67 4.91 1.31
CA VAL A 393 23.28 4.11 0.15
C VAL A 393 23.59 4.92 -1.11
N PRO A 394 23.95 4.29 -2.23
CA PRO A 394 24.02 5.01 -3.50
C PRO A 394 22.65 5.63 -3.81
N LYS A 395 22.65 6.87 -4.30
CA LYS A 395 21.39 7.55 -4.66
C LYS A 395 20.67 6.74 -5.74
N PRO A 396 19.37 6.43 -5.60
CA PRO A 396 18.61 5.72 -6.62
C PRO A 396 18.67 6.44 -7.97
N ALA A 397 18.86 5.68 -9.04
CA ALA A 397 18.74 6.19 -10.40
C ALA A 397 17.27 6.26 -10.79
N ASN A 398 16.88 7.35 -11.45
CA ASN A 398 15.53 7.58 -11.94
C ASN A 398 15.59 8.14 -13.36
N GLY A 399 14.69 7.68 -14.20
CA GLY A 399 14.56 8.18 -15.56
C GLY A 399 13.18 7.91 -16.14
N SER A 400 12.92 8.52 -17.29
CA SER A 400 11.74 8.25 -18.09
C SER A 400 12.08 8.30 -19.58
N ILE A 401 11.31 7.59 -20.39
CA ILE A 401 11.43 7.53 -21.85
C ILE A 401 10.04 7.64 -22.46
N ASP A 402 9.92 8.48 -23.48
CA ASP A 402 8.67 8.63 -24.24
C ASP A 402 8.52 7.48 -25.23
N LEU A 403 7.31 6.98 -25.38
CA LEU A 403 7.00 5.92 -26.35
C LEU A 403 6.73 6.48 -27.76
N GLY A 404 6.69 7.82 -27.93
CA GLY A 404 6.33 8.50 -29.18
C GLY A 404 4.83 8.44 -29.42
N GLU A 405 4.24 7.26 -29.47
CA GLU A 405 2.79 7.03 -29.53
C GLU A 405 2.32 6.24 -28.31
N CYS A 406 1.10 6.52 -27.85
CA CYS A 406 0.50 5.78 -26.75
C CYS A 406 0.36 4.30 -27.12
N SER A 407 0.97 3.42 -26.32
CA SER A 407 1.00 1.98 -26.59
C SER A 407 0.76 1.14 -25.32
N SER A 408 0.19 -0.05 -25.53
CA SER A 408 0.13 -1.14 -24.55
C SER A 408 0.88 -2.39 -25.05
N SER A 409 1.65 -2.27 -26.15
CA SER A 409 2.45 -3.36 -26.71
C SER A 409 3.52 -3.81 -25.71
N SER A 410 3.54 -5.09 -25.39
CA SER A 410 4.54 -5.71 -24.53
C SER A 410 5.95 -5.57 -25.09
N ALA A 411 6.10 -5.69 -26.42
CA ALA A 411 7.40 -5.56 -27.07
C ALA A 411 7.94 -4.14 -26.89
N ARG A 412 7.13 -3.14 -27.27
CA ARG A 412 7.52 -1.73 -27.23
C ARG A 412 7.83 -1.23 -25.82
N ILE A 413 6.97 -1.59 -24.85
CA ILE A 413 7.15 -1.21 -23.43
C ILE A 413 8.39 -1.87 -22.85
N ARG A 414 8.62 -3.15 -23.14
CA ARG A 414 9.80 -3.88 -22.67
C ARG A 414 11.09 -3.30 -23.26
N ASP A 415 11.11 -2.99 -24.56
CA ASP A 415 12.29 -2.45 -25.22
C ASP A 415 12.63 -1.04 -24.72
N ALA A 416 11.61 -0.20 -24.50
CA ALA A 416 11.77 1.13 -23.90
C ALA A 416 12.31 1.05 -22.45
N VAL A 417 11.81 0.13 -21.64
CA VAL A 417 12.30 -0.06 -20.26
C VAL A 417 13.72 -0.63 -20.25
N ASP A 418 14.06 -1.50 -21.20
CA ASP A 418 15.40 -2.06 -21.36
C ASP A 418 16.42 -0.98 -21.74
N GLU A 419 16.10 -0.14 -22.71
CA GLU A 419 16.91 1.02 -23.12
C GLU A 419 17.11 1.98 -21.94
N LEU A 420 16.02 2.32 -21.26
CA LEU A 420 16.06 3.22 -20.11
C LEU A 420 16.91 2.64 -18.97
N PHE A 421 16.77 1.34 -18.68
CA PHE A 421 17.58 0.66 -17.68
C PHE A 421 19.07 0.75 -18.01
N CYS A 422 19.45 0.45 -19.25
CA CYS A 422 20.85 0.52 -19.72
C CYS A 422 21.43 1.94 -19.63
N THR A 423 20.58 2.96 -19.79
CA THR A 423 20.97 4.37 -19.75
C THR A 423 21.20 4.89 -18.34
N ILE A 424 20.31 4.50 -17.38
CA ILE A 424 20.34 5.11 -16.05
C ILE A 424 21.03 4.27 -14.98
N ALA A 425 21.06 2.95 -15.13
CA ALA A 425 21.59 2.05 -14.10
C ALA A 425 23.11 2.01 -14.09
N ASP A 426 23.73 2.17 -12.92
CA ASP A 426 25.17 2.04 -12.75
C ASP A 426 25.57 0.55 -12.66
N ARG A 427 26.35 0.09 -13.64
CA ARG A 427 26.81 -1.31 -13.74
C ARG A 427 27.73 -1.74 -12.61
N ARG A 428 28.30 -0.78 -11.86
CA ARG A 428 29.23 -1.04 -10.75
C ARG A 428 28.50 -1.38 -9.45
N LEU A 429 27.16 -1.19 -9.40
CA LEU A 429 26.38 -1.24 -8.16
C LEU A 429 25.47 -2.46 -8.13
N LEU A 430 25.26 -3.00 -6.92
CA LEU A 430 24.25 -4.01 -6.67
C LEU A 430 22.87 -3.39 -6.56
N VAL A 431 21.90 -3.97 -7.26
CA VAL A 431 20.50 -3.52 -7.26
C VAL A 431 19.69 -4.24 -6.18
N ARG A 432 18.83 -3.50 -5.48
CA ARG A 432 17.95 -4.01 -4.42
C ARG A 432 16.48 -3.76 -4.68
N ARG A 433 16.15 -2.75 -5.46
CA ARG A 433 14.78 -2.34 -5.71
C ARG A 433 14.61 -1.86 -7.14
N LEU A 434 13.50 -2.24 -7.75
CA LEU A 434 13.05 -1.76 -9.04
C LEU A 434 11.62 -1.22 -8.93
N ASN A 435 11.32 -0.17 -9.69
CA ASN A 435 9.95 0.33 -9.86
C ASN A 435 9.77 0.78 -11.30
N VAL A 436 8.86 0.14 -12.02
CA VAL A 436 8.48 0.47 -13.40
C VAL A 436 7.17 1.22 -13.37
N VAL A 437 7.07 2.31 -14.10
CA VAL A 437 5.91 3.19 -14.15
C VAL A 437 5.46 3.38 -15.59
N ALA A 438 4.20 3.15 -15.87
CA ALA A 438 3.53 3.58 -17.09
C ALA A 438 2.81 4.90 -16.78
N ALA A 439 3.14 5.95 -17.48
CA ALA A 439 2.61 7.30 -17.28
C ALA A 439 1.93 7.82 -18.55
N GLU A 440 1.24 8.95 -18.40
CA GLU A 440 0.46 9.56 -19.48
C GLU A 440 -0.55 8.56 -20.05
N LEU A 441 -1.32 7.95 -19.14
CA LEU A 441 -2.32 6.94 -19.52
C LEU A 441 -3.51 7.60 -20.21
N VAL A 442 -3.89 7.05 -21.35
CA VAL A 442 -5.07 7.46 -22.13
C VAL A 442 -5.96 6.23 -22.33
N ALA A 443 -7.27 6.41 -22.16
CA ALA A 443 -8.23 5.35 -22.44
C ALA A 443 -8.22 5.00 -23.94
N GLU A 444 -8.29 3.72 -24.27
CA GLU A 444 -8.30 3.27 -25.66
C GLU A 444 -9.47 3.80 -26.44
N GLU A 445 -10.65 3.92 -25.80
CA GLU A 445 -11.85 4.49 -26.38
C GLU A 445 -11.64 5.96 -26.77
N GLU A 446 -10.93 6.72 -25.94
CA GLU A 446 -10.61 8.12 -26.21
C GLU A 446 -9.65 8.27 -27.40
N LEU A 447 -8.64 7.39 -27.50
CA LEU A 447 -7.71 7.37 -28.63
C LEU A 447 -8.43 6.94 -29.93
N ALA A 448 -9.37 5.99 -29.85
CA ALA A 448 -10.18 5.59 -31.00
C ALA A 448 -11.07 6.75 -31.47
N ALA A 449 -11.69 7.47 -30.54
CA ALA A 449 -12.51 8.64 -30.87
C ALA A 449 -11.69 9.78 -31.51
N ARG A 450 -10.45 10.00 -31.05
CA ARG A 450 -9.55 11.01 -31.67
C ARG A 450 -9.13 10.62 -33.09
N ARG A 451 -8.96 9.34 -33.40
CA ARG A 451 -8.63 8.84 -34.76
C ARG A 451 -9.81 8.93 -35.75
N THR A 452 -11.03 8.98 -35.23
CA THR A 452 -12.24 9.09 -36.10
C THR A 452 -12.59 10.55 -36.44
N VAL A 453 -11.97 11.54 -35.81
CA VAL A 453 -12.08 12.94 -36.24
C VAL A 453 -11.13 13.10 -37.43
N PRO A 454 -11.63 13.36 -38.66
CA PRO A 454 -10.75 13.61 -39.80
C PRO A 454 -9.86 14.82 -39.45
N ASP A 455 -8.56 14.65 -39.59
CA ASP A 455 -7.65 15.77 -39.61
C ASP A 455 -8.01 16.60 -40.85
N TYR A 456 -8.79 17.65 -40.64
CA TYR A 456 -9.08 18.60 -41.69
C TYR A 456 -7.81 19.43 -41.93
N THR A 457 -6.81 18.85 -42.54
CA THR A 457 -5.85 19.59 -43.34
C THR A 457 -6.66 20.14 -44.50
N GLN A 458 -6.87 21.47 -44.52
CA GLN A 458 -7.47 22.17 -45.65
C GLN A 458 -6.62 21.80 -46.88
N PRO A 459 -7.19 21.05 -47.85
CA PRO A 459 -6.41 20.71 -49.06
C PRO A 459 -5.95 21.98 -49.70
N ASP A 460 -4.68 22.08 -50.07
CA ASP A 460 -4.19 23.18 -50.85
C ASP A 460 -4.90 23.19 -52.21
N LEU A 461 -5.21 24.38 -52.72
CA LEU A 461 -5.97 24.53 -53.97
C LEU A 461 -5.32 23.80 -55.15
N PHE A 462 -4.04 23.45 -55.02
CA PHE A 462 -3.24 22.72 -56.03
C PHE A 462 -3.38 21.18 -55.91
N ASP A 463 -3.78 20.65 -54.77
CA ASP A 463 -4.04 19.17 -54.59
C ASP A 463 -5.32 18.70 -55.26
N ILE A 464 -6.21 19.66 -55.66
CA ILE A 464 -7.53 19.34 -56.28
C ILE A 464 -7.39 19.12 -57.81
N VAL A 465 -6.27 19.51 -58.40
CA VAL A 465 -6.09 19.48 -59.87
C VAL A 465 -5.45 18.17 -60.40
N GLU A 466 -4.78 17.38 -59.54
CA GLU A 466 -4.09 16.14 -59.96
C GLU A 466 -4.77 14.85 -59.52
N GLY A 467 -6.00 14.87 -59.00
CA GLY A 467 -6.66 13.75 -58.36
C GLY A 467 -7.83 13.08 -59.11
N ASP A 468 -7.68 12.80 -60.38
CA ASP A 468 -8.58 11.82 -61.05
C ASP A 468 -7.75 10.69 -61.65
N VAL A 469 -8.12 9.46 -61.22
CA VAL A 469 -7.64 8.13 -61.61
C VAL A 469 -6.65 7.53 -60.60
N GLU A 470 -7.18 6.78 -59.65
CA GLU A 470 -6.66 5.55 -59.02
C GLU A 470 -7.20 5.24 -57.61
N ALA A 471 -8.39 5.69 -57.27
CA ALA A 471 -8.99 5.48 -55.93
C ALA A 471 -9.95 4.28 -55.82
N GLN A 472 -10.01 3.38 -56.77
CA GLN A 472 -10.98 2.26 -56.73
C GLN A 472 -10.40 0.82 -56.63
N ASP A 473 -9.09 0.62 -56.63
CA ASP A 473 -8.50 -0.74 -56.63
C ASP A 473 -7.69 -1.14 -55.39
N VAL A 474 -7.65 -0.34 -54.33
CA VAL A 474 -6.90 -0.67 -53.08
C VAL A 474 -7.80 -1.25 -51.98
N ALA A 475 -9.10 -1.22 -52.14
CA ALA A 475 -10.06 -1.70 -51.12
C ALA A 475 -10.28 -3.22 -51.06
N ALA A 476 -9.69 -4.00 -51.95
CA ALA A 476 -9.91 -5.46 -52.06
C ALA A 476 -8.73 -6.36 -51.74
N ARG A 477 -7.57 -5.82 -51.34
CA ARG A 477 -6.50 -6.65 -50.79
C ARG A 477 -6.60 -6.63 -49.26
N GLY A 478 -7.06 -7.75 -48.68
CA GLY A 478 -7.23 -7.93 -47.23
C GLY A 478 -6.04 -7.36 -46.48
N ALA A 479 -6.27 -6.23 -45.81
CA ALA A 479 -5.27 -5.60 -44.97
C ALA A 479 -4.85 -6.63 -43.90
N ARG A 480 -3.57 -7.02 -43.90
CA ARG A 480 -3.00 -7.73 -42.74
C ARG A 480 -3.25 -6.86 -41.53
N PRO A 481 -3.85 -7.41 -40.46
CA PRO A 481 -4.05 -6.64 -39.25
C PRO A 481 -2.71 -6.03 -38.83
N GLU A 482 -2.70 -4.77 -38.43
CA GLU A 482 -1.49 -4.10 -37.94
C GLU A 482 -0.84 -4.97 -36.86
N PRO A 483 0.49 -5.08 -36.81
CA PRO A 483 1.19 -5.95 -35.86
C PRO A 483 0.75 -5.71 -34.40
N GLU A 484 0.45 -4.47 -34.04
CA GLU A 484 -0.03 -4.08 -32.70
C GLU A 484 -1.44 -4.63 -32.40
N MET A 485 -2.32 -4.72 -33.40
CA MET A 485 -3.66 -5.32 -33.24
C MET A 485 -3.57 -6.84 -33.02
N THR A 486 -2.65 -7.49 -33.70
CA THR A 486 -2.40 -8.93 -33.55
C THR A 486 -1.82 -9.23 -32.17
N GLU A 487 -0.80 -8.46 -31.71
CA GLU A 487 -0.20 -8.59 -30.38
C GLU A 487 -1.27 -8.37 -29.29
N ARG A 488 -2.13 -7.38 -29.46
CA ARG A 488 -3.19 -7.10 -28.49
C ARG A 488 -4.19 -8.25 -28.36
N HIS A 489 -4.55 -8.90 -29.46
CA HIS A 489 -5.41 -10.08 -29.42
C HIS A 489 -4.75 -11.22 -28.62
N VAL A 490 -3.46 -11.45 -28.84
CA VAL A 490 -2.68 -12.40 -28.05
C VAL A 490 -2.62 -12.02 -26.57
N GLN A 491 -2.38 -10.75 -26.23
CA GLN A 491 -2.37 -10.28 -24.85
C GLN A 491 -3.72 -10.51 -24.15
N ARG A 492 -4.84 -10.25 -24.81
CA ARG A 492 -6.19 -10.53 -24.26
C ARG A 492 -6.39 -12.02 -24.03
N THR A 493 -6.00 -12.86 -24.98
CA THR A 493 -6.06 -14.32 -24.84
C THR A 493 -5.21 -14.80 -23.66
N ILE A 494 -4.01 -14.26 -23.49
CA ILE A 494 -3.14 -14.56 -22.33
C ILE A 494 -3.83 -14.17 -21.02
N LEU A 495 -4.47 -12.99 -20.95
CA LEU A 495 -5.22 -12.55 -19.79
C LEU A 495 -6.38 -13.48 -19.45
N ASP A 496 -7.13 -13.94 -20.44
CA ASP A 496 -8.25 -14.86 -20.23
C ASP A 496 -7.78 -16.23 -19.74
N ILE A 497 -6.69 -16.74 -20.28
CA ILE A 497 -6.04 -17.98 -19.81
C ILE A 497 -5.56 -17.80 -18.36
N LYS A 498 -4.87 -16.70 -18.05
CA LYS A 498 -4.39 -16.40 -16.69
C LYS A 498 -5.53 -16.26 -15.68
N ARG A 499 -6.66 -15.63 -16.06
CA ARG A 499 -7.85 -15.55 -15.21
C ARG A 499 -8.44 -16.91 -14.89
N LYS A 500 -8.45 -17.81 -15.87
CA LYS A 500 -9.09 -19.14 -15.74
C LYS A 500 -8.19 -20.17 -15.05
N PHE A 501 -6.88 -20.14 -15.30
CA PHE A 501 -5.94 -21.18 -14.91
C PHE A 501 -4.81 -20.71 -14.00
N GLY A 502 -4.82 -19.42 -13.58
CA GLY A 502 -3.81 -18.81 -12.71
C GLY A 502 -2.71 -18.07 -13.48
N ASN A 503 -2.03 -17.17 -12.77
CA ASN A 503 -1.08 -16.23 -13.38
C ASN A 503 0.14 -16.89 -14.05
N ASN A 504 0.49 -18.11 -13.65
CA ASN A 504 1.60 -18.89 -14.24
C ASN A 504 1.15 -19.85 -15.35
N ALA A 505 -0.12 -19.85 -15.75
CA ALA A 505 -0.60 -20.72 -16.83
C ALA A 505 0.02 -20.41 -18.20
N VAL A 506 0.42 -19.15 -18.41
CA VAL A 506 1.21 -18.71 -19.57
C VAL A 506 2.34 -17.83 -19.06
N ILE A 507 3.58 -18.22 -19.35
CA ILE A 507 4.80 -17.48 -19.01
C ILE A 507 5.64 -17.26 -20.27
N LYS A 508 6.48 -16.25 -20.28
CA LYS A 508 7.43 -16.00 -21.38
C LYS A 508 8.73 -16.74 -21.15
N GLY A 509 9.47 -17.02 -22.23
CA GLY A 509 10.76 -17.70 -22.14
C GLY A 509 11.77 -17.03 -21.21
N MET A 510 11.70 -15.69 -21.05
CA MET A 510 12.55 -14.97 -20.10
C MET A 510 12.23 -15.28 -18.62
N ASP A 511 11.01 -15.70 -18.30
CA ASP A 511 10.60 -16.10 -16.94
C ASP A 511 11.14 -17.49 -16.55
N LEU A 512 11.83 -18.20 -17.48
CA LEU A 512 12.44 -19.52 -17.27
C LEU A 512 13.93 -19.45 -16.94
N PHE A 513 14.56 -18.29 -17.00
CA PHE A 513 15.94 -18.15 -16.56
C PHE A 513 16.06 -18.34 -15.04
N ASP A 514 17.20 -18.88 -14.59
CA ASP A 514 17.44 -19.18 -13.16
C ASP A 514 17.30 -17.95 -12.26
N ASP A 515 17.67 -16.77 -12.76
CA ASP A 515 17.59 -15.48 -12.06
C ASP A 515 16.25 -14.77 -12.23
N ALA A 516 15.30 -15.36 -12.95
CA ALA A 516 13.99 -14.76 -13.20
C ALA A 516 13.11 -14.76 -11.94
N THR A 517 12.32 -13.72 -11.76
CA THR A 517 11.42 -13.57 -10.61
C THR A 517 9.93 -13.55 -10.99
N GLY A 518 9.63 -13.59 -12.29
CA GLY A 518 8.26 -13.46 -12.83
C GLY A 518 7.30 -14.49 -12.28
N GLN A 519 7.69 -15.77 -12.27
CA GLN A 519 6.85 -16.84 -11.72
C GLN A 519 6.60 -16.69 -10.22
N GLN A 520 7.62 -16.29 -9.44
CA GLN A 520 7.48 -16.04 -8.01
C GLN A 520 6.56 -14.85 -7.75
N ARG A 521 6.67 -13.76 -8.54
CA ARG A 521 5.77 -12.60 -8.43
C ARG A 521 4.33 -12.95 -8.75
N ASN A 522 4.10 -13.78 -9.74
CA ASN A 522 2.75 -14.23 -10.12
C ASN A 522 2.02 -14.99 -9.00
N ASN A 523 2.78 -15.58 -8.07
CA ASN A 523 2.27 -16.25 -6.86
C ASN A 523 2.15 -15.31 -5.65
N GLN A 524 2.18 -13.99 -5.88
CA GLN A 524 2.08 -12.99 -4.81
C GLN A 524 0.89 -12.05 -5.03
N ILE A 525 0.30 -11.62 -3.92
CA ILE A 525 -0.70 -10.56 -3.89
C ILE A 525 -0.10 -9.44 -3.01
N GLY A 526 0.05 -8.23 -3.57
CA GLY A 526 0.66 -7.11 -2.84
C GLY A 526 2.10 -7.36 -2.36
N GLY A 527 2.85 -8.25 -3.04
CA GLY A 527 4.24 -8.60 -2.69
C GLY A 527 4.39 -9.67 -1.60
N HIS A 528 3.29 -10.32 -1.19
CA HIS A 528 3.24 -11.41 -0.21
C HIS A 528 2.67 -12.68 -0.86
N ALA A 529 2.92 -13.84 -0.26
CA ALA A 529 2.36 -15.11 -0.75
C ALA A 529 0.82 -15.04 -0.86
N ALA A 530 0.29 -15.57 -1.97
CA ALA A 530 -1.15 -15.56 -2.27
C ALA A 530 -1.93 -16.50 -1.35
#